data_e7ffe3e98e160e29d1889b9898847344
#
_entry.id   e7ffe3e98e160e29d1889b9898847344
#
_cell.length_a   1.000
_cell.length_b   1.000
_cell.length_c   1.000
_cell.angle_alpha   90.00
_cell.angle_beta   90.00
_cell.angle_gamma   90.00
#
_symmetry.space_group_name_H-M   'P 1'
#
loop_
_entity.id
_entity.type
_entity.pdbx_description
1 polymer ?
#
loop_
_entity_poly.entity_id
_entity_poly.type
_entity_poly.pdbx_seq_one_letter_code
_entity_poly.pdbx_strand_id
1 'polypeptide(L)'
;MVLTWSFPYFEGEWLEPALLVFLGLSLVGLLAFWLDDRFGWPGFGAGILMGLYALVRPNALVLAPFIMFWGLWVARRRKRVRGFAKGAVVFALATAAVLAPAAIRNHRVSGEWVLVSANGGVNLYCGNNPNADGYNPGAPEIGFWESFDYARLLKTLPSRPGMTYTEADREFSRRAWVYIRTHPGRTVQLL
;
A
#
# COMPACT_ATOMS: atom_id res chain seq x y z
N MET A 1 -23.21 5.38 16.27
CA MET A 1 -21.84 5.10 15.79
C MET A 1 -20.79 5.94 16.52
N VAL A 2 -21.08 7.18 16.93
CA VAL A 2 -20.17 8.05 17.73
C VAL A 2 -19.95 7.56 19.17
N LEU A 3 -20.75 6.62 19.65
CA LEU A 3 -20.73 6.12 21.03
C LEU A 3 -19.85 4.87 21.25
N THR A 4 -19.23 4.34 20.21
CA THR A 4 -18.23 3.28 20.38
C THR A 4 -16.89 3.89 20.79
N TRP A 5 -16.42 3.55 21.99
CA TRP A 5 -15.19 4.10 22.60
C TRP A 5 -13.96 4.01 21.69
N SER A 6 -13.87 3.03 20.82
CA SER A 6 -12.77 2.87 19.89
C SER A 6 -12.58 4.05 18.90
N PHE A 7 -13.66 4.72 18.46
CA PHE A 7 -13.54 5.85 17.55
C PHE A 7 -12.88 7.06 18.21
N PRO A 8 -13.40 7.60 19.34
CA PRO A 8 -12.75 8.71 20.04
C PRO A 8 -11.30 8.41 20.44
N TYR A 9 -10.99 7.16 20.82
CA TYR A 9 -9.64 6.75 21.15
C TYR A 9 -8.69 6.93 19.96
N PHE A 10 -9.02 6.37 18.80
CA PHE A 10 -8.17 6.45 17.62
C PHE A 10 -8.09 7.86 17.02
N GLU A 11 -9.12 8.69 17.16
CA GLU A 11 -9.08 10.08 16.75
C GLU A 11 -8.17 10.91 17.68
N GLY A 12 -8.23 10.66 18.98
CA GLY A 12 -7.40 11.35 19.98
C GLY A 12 -5.91 11.03 19.87
N GLU A 13 -5.57 9.82 19.45
CA GLU A 13 -4.18 9.37 19.30
C GLU A 13 -3.50 9.82 17.98
N TRP A 14 -4.16 10.64 17.14
CA TRP A 14 -3.66 11.07 15.82
C TRP A 14 -3.26 9.90 14.90
N LEU A 15 -3.94 8.78 15.03
CA LEU A 15 -3.63 7.58 14.29
C LEU A 15 -4.18 7.62 12.86
N GLU A 16 -3.45 6.99 11.94
CA GLU A 16 -3.85 6.83 10.53
C GLU A 16 -5.28 6.32 10.30
N PRO A 17 -5.91 5.48 11.17
CA PRO A 17 -7.19 4.86 10.89
C PRO A 17 -8.33 5.83 10.57
N ALA A 18 -8.43 6.95 11.29
CA ALA A 18 -9.48 7.95 11.04
C ALA A 18 -9.37 8.55 9.63
N LEU A 19 -8.15 8.93 9.25
CA LEU A 19 -7.86 9.46 7.92
C LEU A 19 -8.12 8.41 6.83
N LEU A 20 -7.72 7.15 7.07
CA LEU A 20 -7.93 6.05 6.12
C LEU A 20 -9.41 5.77 5.90
N VAL A 21 -10.22 5.77 6.97
CA VAL A 21 -11.68 5.62 6.86
C VAL A 21 -12.29 6.76 6.05
N PHE A 22 -11.90 8.01 6.36
CA PHE A 22 -12.38 9.17 5.62
C PHE A 22 -12.01 9.10 4.13
N LEU A 23 -10.75 8.85 3.80
CA LEU A 23 -10.27 8.75 2.42
C LEU A 23 -10.92 7.57 1.69
N GLY A 24 -11.05 6.42 2.38
CA GLY A 24 -11.67 5.22 1.81
C GLY A 24 -13.15 5.42 1.49
N LEU A 25 -13.94 5.96 2.42
CA LEU A 25 -15.35 6.24 2.20
C LEU A 25 -15.55 7.31 1.11
N SER A 26 -14.72 8.35 1.10
CA SER A 26 -14.75 9.38 0.07
C SER A 26 -14.43 8.81 -1.31
N LEU A 27 -13.43 7.92 -1.40
CA LEU A 27 -13.08 7.22 -2.64
C LEU A 27 -14.25 6.37 -3.14
N VAL A 28 -14.86 5.56 -2.27
CA VAL A 28 -16.04 4.72 -2.63
C VAL A 28 -17.18 5.60 -3.10
N GLY A 29 -17.46 6.72 -2.43
CA GLY A 29 -18.47 7.69 -2.84
C GLY A 29 -18.21 8.24 -4.25
N LEU A 30 -16.99 8.71 -4.53
CA LEU A 30 -16.64 9.21 -5.86
C LEU A 30 -16.65 8.12 -6.93
N LEU A 31 -16.27 6.89 -6.61
CA LEU A 31 -16.36 5.76 -7.54
C LEU A 31 -17.83 5.46 -7.91
N ALA A 32 -18.75 5.53 -6.94
CA ALA A 32 -20.18 5.35 -7.19
C ALA A 32 -20.70 6.43 -8.16
N PHE A 33 -20.36 7.70 -7.91
CA PHE A 33 -20.70 8.79 -8.83
C PHE A 33 -20.08 8.61 -10.21
N TRP A 34 -18.81 8.20 -10.31
CA TRP A 34 -18.14 7.98 -11.58
C TRP A 34 -18.83 6.90 -12.42
N LEU A 35 -19.35 5.86 -11.78
CA LEU A 35 -20.05 4.80 -12.49
C LEU A 35 -21.46 5.18 -12.92
N ASP A 36 -22.10 6.12 -12.24
CA ASP A 36 -23.43 6.61 -12.59
C ASP A 36 -23.39 7.80 -13.54
N ASP A 37 -22.40 8.68 -13.42
CA ASP A 37 -22.29 9.88 -14.20
C ASP A 37 -21.64 9.67 -15.57
N ARG A 38 -21.89 10.67 -16.43
CA ARG A 38 -21.46 10.64 -17.83
C ARG A 38 -20.03 11.04 -18.03
N PHE A 39 -19.29 11.60 -17.02
CA PHE A 39 -18.01 12.21 -17.29
C PHE A 39 -17.01 12.45 -16.16
N GLY A 40 -15.79 12.31 -16.58
CA GLY A 40 -14.39 12.61 -16.21
C GLY A 40 -14.05 13.25 -14.87
N TRP A 41 -14.78 14.16 -14.30
CA TRP A 41 -14.38 14.83 -13.07
C TRP A 41 -14.46 13.93 -11.82
N PRO A 42 -15.44 13.01 -11.65
CA PRO A 42 -15.40 12.08 -10.54
C PRO A 42 -14.19 11.13 -10.63
N GLY A 43 -13.77 10.76 -11.84
CA GLY A 43 -12.55 10.00 -12.06
C GLY A 43 -11.29 10.75 -11.62
N PHE A 44 -11.24 12.07 -11.86
CA PHE A 44 -10.16 12.92 -11.37
C PHE A 44 -10.10 12.98 -9.84
N GLY A 45 -11.24 13.29 -9.20
CA GLY A 45 -11.35 13.30 -7.75
C GLY A 45 -11.00 11.95 -7.10
N ALA A 46 -11.51 10.86 -7.67
CA ALA A 46 -11.19 9.50 -7.23
C ALA A 46 -9.69 9.20 -7.37
N GLY A 47 -9.05 9.67 -8.44
CA GLY A 47 -7.60 9.54 -8.64
C GLY A 47 -6.78 10.30 -7.59
N ILE A 48 -7.19 11.53 -7.25
CA ILE A 48 -6.57 12.30 -6.15
C ILE A 48 -6.71 11.55 -4.83
N LEU A 49 -7.93 11.11 -4.48
CA LEU A 49 -8.16 10.37 -3.24
C LEU A 49 -7.39 9.06 -3.20
N MET A 50 -7.29 8.34 -4.32
CA MET A 50 -6.48 7.13 -4.43
C MET A 50 -4.99 7.42 -4.18
N GLY A 51 -4.47 8.51 -4.75
CA GLY A 51 -3.10 8.96 -4.52
C GLY A 51 -2.84 9.34 -3.06
N LEU A 52 -3.73 10.11 -2.44
CA LEU A 52 -3.64 10.47 -1.02
C LEU A 52 -3.73 9.23 -0.12
N TYR A 53 -4.67 8.32 -0.42
CA TYR A 53 -4.80 7.07 0.30
C TYR A 53 -3.52 6.23 0.22
N ALA A 54 -2.92 6.16 -0.97
CA ALA A 54 -1.67 5.44 -1.19
C ALA A 54 -0.46 6.10 -0.50
N LEU A 55 -0.44 7.43 -0.33
CA LEU A 55 0.61 8.09 0.47
C LEU A 55 0.55 7.71 1.95
N VAL A 56 -0.65 7.47 2.49
CA VAL A 56 -0.85 6.99 3.86
C VAL A 56 -0.58 5.49 3.95
N ARG A 57 -1.14 4.71 3.02
CA ARG A 57 -1.02 3.24 2.96
C ARG A 57 -0.67 2.80 1.53
N PRO A 58 0.62 2.58 1.22
CA PRO A 58 1.06 2.18 -0.12
C PRO A 58 0.37 0.94 -0.67
N ASN A 59 -0.01 0.01 0.21
CA ASN A 59 -0.74 -1.22 -0.17
C ASN A 59 -2.11 -0.92 -0.80
N ALA A 60 -2.68 0.27 -0.58
CA ALA A 60 -3.93 0.68 -1.22
C ALA A 60 -3.85 0.69 -2.75
N LEU A 61 -2.66 0.87 -3.34
CA LEU A 61 -2.46 0.80 -4.79
C LEU A 61 -2.87 -0.55 -5.39
N VAL A 62 -2.84 -1.62 -4.60
CA VAL A 62 -3.34 -2.95 -5.02
C VAL A 62 -4.83 -2.91 -5.37
N LEU A 63 -5.60 -1.99 -4.79
CA LEU A 63 -7.03 -1.82 -5.11
C LEU A 63 -7.25 -1.22 -6.51
N ALA A 64 -6.30 -0.45 -7.04
CA ALA A 64 -6.46 0.24 -8.32
C ALA A 64 -6.78 -0.71 -9.48
N PRO A 65 -6.07 -1.83 -9.72
CA PRO A 65 -6.42 -2.77 -10.78
C PRO A 65 -7.81 -3.41 -10.56
N PHE A 66 -8.21 -3.69 -9.32
CA PHE A 66 -9.54 -4.23 -9.03
C PHE A 66 -10.64 -3.20 -9.34
N ILE A 67 -10.44 -1.93 -8.97
CA ILE A 67 -11.35 -0.83 -9.30
C ILE A 67 -11.47 -0.69 -10.81
N MET A 68 -10.36 -0.76 -11.54
CA MET A 68 -10.35 -0.66 -13.01
C MET A 68 -11.07 -1.85 -13.66
N PHE A 69 -10.81 -3.06 -13.19
CA PHE A 69 -11.47 -4.26 -13.71
C PHE A 69 -12.98 -4.22 -13.47
N TRP A 70 -13.40 -3.92 -12.24
CA TRP A 70 -14.81 -3.81 -11.88
C TRP A 70 -15.50 -2.69 -12.64
N GLY A 71 -14.89 -1.50 -12.70
CA GLY A 71 -15.42 -0.38 -13.45
C GLY A 71 -15.58 -0.68 -14.95
N LEU A 72 -14.60 -1.37 -15.56
CA LEU A 72 -14.70 -1.81 -16.95
C LEU A 72 -15.83 -2.82 -17.15
N TRP A 73 -16.01 -3.76 -16.21
CA TRP A 73 -17.11 -4.71 -16.25
C TRP A 73 -18.47 -4.03 -16.21
N VAL A 74 -18.66 -3.05 -15.29
CA VAL A 74 -19.88 -2.24 -15.21
C VAL A 74 -20.08 -1.41 -16.48
N ALA A 75 -19.02 -0.76 -16.98
CA ALA A 75 -19.07 0.07 -18.19
C ALA A 75 -19.45 -0.75 -19.43
N ARG A 76 -18.98 -2.01 -19.54
CA ARG A 76 -19.40 -2.93 -20.60
C ARG A 76 -20.89 -3.25 -20.52
N ARG A 77 -21.38 -3.55 -19.32
CA ARG A 77 -22.81 -3.81 -19.09
C ARG A 77 -23.69 -2.63 -19.45
N ARG A 78 -23.21 -1.41 -19.17
CA ARG A 78 -23.92 -0.15 -19.44
C ARG A 78 -23.64 0.41 -20.85
N LYS A 79 -22.87 -0.27 -21.69
CA LYS A 79 -22.46 0.18 -23.05
C LYS A 79 -21.74 1.53 -23.06
N ARG A 80 -20.94 1.84 -22.02
CA ARG A 80 -20.26 3.13 -21.79
C ARG A 80 -18.73 3.02 -21.72
N VAL A 81 -18.15 2.03 -22.39
CA VAL A 81 -16.71 1.70 -22.31
C VAL A 81 -15.80 2.89 -22.67
N ARG A 82 -16.15 3.66 -23.71
CA ARG A 82 -15.34 4.83 -24.13
C ARG A 82 -15.27 5.92 -23.06
N GLY A 83 -16.41 6.22 -22.41
CA GLY A 83 -16.47 7.19 -21.31
C GLY A 83 -15.64 6.72 -20.10
N PHE A 84 -15.82 5.45 -19.72
CA PHE A 84 -15.04 4.85 -18.66
C PHE A 84 -13.52 4.88 -18.94
N ALA A 85 -13.09 4.52 -20.16
CA ALA A 85 -11.68 4.53 -20.53
C ALA A 85 -11.04 5.93 -20.40
N LYS A 86 -11.76 6.99 -20.82
CA LYS A 86 -11.28 8.38 -20.61
C LYS A 86 -11.15 8.70 -19.12
N GLY A 87 -12.17 8.37 -18.32
CA GLY A 87 -12.12 8.56 -16.87
C GLY A 87 -11.01 7.75 -16.19
N ALA A 88 -10.73 6.53 -16.65
CA ALA A 88 -9.65 5.69 -16.14
C ALA A 88 -8.26 6.30 -16.40
N VAL A 89 -8.06 6.90 -17.57
CA VAL A 89 -6.81 7.64 -17.86
C VAL A 89 -6.69 8.84 -16.94
N VAL A 90 -7.77 9.63 -16.76
CA VAL A 90 -7.74 10.78 -15.84
C VAL A 90 -7.49 10.35 -14.40
N PHE A 91 -8.12 9.26 -13.94
CA PHE A 91 -7.87 8.65 -12.63
C PHE A 91 -6.38 8.29 -12.46
N ALA A 92 -5.81 7.57 -13.43
CA ALA A 92 -4.42 7.16 -13.37
C ALA A 92 -3.44 8.35 -13.35
N LEU A 93 -3.69 9.36 -14.19
CA LEU A 93 -2.88 10.58 -14.23
C LEU A 93 -2.99 11.39 -12.93
N ALA A 94 -4.18 11.53 -12.38
CA ALA A 94 -4.38 12.22 -11.10
C ALA A 94 -3.69 11.48 -9.95
N THR A 95 -3.82 10.16 -9.89
CA THR A 95 -3.10 9.33 -8.90
C THR A 95 -1.59 9.49 -9.03
N ALA A 96 -1.07 9.41 -10.26
CA ALA A 96 0.36 9.60 -10.53
C ALA A 96 0.84 11.01 -10.16
N ALA A 97 0.05 12.05 -10.44
CA ALA A 97 0.40 13.42 -10.09
C ALA A 97 0.50 13.64 -8.57
N VAL A 98 -0.37 13.00 -7.78
CA VAL A 98 -0.29 13.05 -6.29
C VAL A 98 0.94 12.29 -5.78
N LEU A 99 1.30 11.16 -6.38
CA LEU A 99 2.45 10.35 -5.96
C LEU A 99 3.80 10.89 -6.45
N ALA A 100 3.80 11.63 -7.56
CA ALA A 100 5.02 12.10 -8.21
C ALA A 100 5.95 12.91 -7.30
N PRO A 101 5.48 13.87 -6.46
CA PRO A 101 6.36 14.61 -5.55
C PRO A 101 7.11 13.69 -4.57
N ALA A 102 6.41 12.68 -4.01
CA ALA A 102 7.03 11.71 -3.11
C ALA A 102 8.05 10.84 -3.85
N ALA A 103 7.71 10.32 -5.03
CA ALA A 103 8.59 9.50 -5.84
C ALA A 103 9.85 10.28 -6.29
N ILE A 104 9.70 11.54 -6.72
CA ILE A 104 10.82 12.41 -7.12
C ILE A 104 11.72 12.70 -5.91
N ARG A 105 11.14 13.02 -4.75
CA ARG A 105 11.90 13.22 -3.51
C ARG A 105 12.68 11.97 -3.14
N ASN A 106 12.03 10.82 -3.15
CA ASN A 106 12.65 9.54 -2.82
C ASN A 106 13.82 9.24 -3.77
N HIS A 107 13.61 9.43 -5.07
CA HIS A 107 14.68 9.26 -6.06
C HIS A 107 15.87 10.19 -5.83
N ARG A 108 15.62 11.46 -5.53
CA ARG A 108 16.71 12.42 -5.24
C ARG A 108 17.53 12.08 -4.00
N VAL A 109 16.88 11.46 -2.99
CA VAL A 109 17.53 11.13 -1.71
C VAL A 109 18.23 9.77 -1.78
N SER A 110 17.61 8.77 -2.40
CA SER A 110 18.10 7.38 -2.41
C SER A 110 18.81 6.97 -3.71
N GLY A 111 18.67 7.77 -4.79
CA GLY A 111 19.11 7.38 -6.12
C GLY A 111 18.20 6.34 -6.80
N GLU A 112 17.18 5.83 -6.11
CA GLU A 112 16.30 4.77 -6.61
C GLU A 112 14.85 5.23 -6.73
N TRP A 113 14.11 4.69 -7.71
CA TRP A 113 12.69 4.99 -7.90
C TRP A 113 11.83 4.20 -6.91
N VAL A 114 11.43 4.87 -5.84
CA VAL A 114 10.51 4.35 -4.83
C VAL A 114 9.26 5.22 -4.84
N LEU A 115 8.10 4.66 -5.20
CA LEU A 115 6.85 5.42 -5.33
C LEU A 115 6.45 6.10 -4.03
N VAL A 116 6.36 5.34 -2.94
CA VAL A 116 5.97 5.86 -1.61
C VAL A 116 6.93 5.36 -0.54
N SER A 117 7.02 4.05 -0.33
CA SER A 117 7.91 3.43 0.64
C SER A 117 8.44 2.09 0.12
N ALA A 118 9.62 1.69 0.59
CA ALA A 118 10.28 0.45 0.23
C ALA A 118 10.29 -0.54 1.43
N ASN A 119 9.17 -0.65 2.17
CA ASN A 119 9.05 -1.53 3.34
C ASN A 119 8.35 -2.86 3.02
N GLY A 120 8.03 -3.12 1.76
CA GLY A 120 7.26 -4.30 1.36
C GLY A 120 7.96 -5.60 1.67
N GLY A 121 9.26 -5.65 1.43
CA GLY A 121 10.09 -6.82 1.67
C GLY A 121 10.27 -7.12 3.15
N VAL A 122 10.55 -6.09 3.93
CA VAL A 122 10.68 -6.21 5.40
C VAL A 122 9.36 -6.71 5.99
N ASN A 123 8.24 -6.10 5.63
CA ASN A 123 6.93 -6.50 6.14
C ASN A 123 6.57 -7.94 5.73
N LEU A 124 6.88 -8.33 4.49
CA LEU A 124 6.65 -9.68 4.02
C LEU A 124 7.50 -10.69 4.81
N TYR A 125 8.76 -10.34 5.11
CA TYR A 125 9.65 -11.19 5.88
C TYR A 125 9.24 -11.29 7.35
N CYS A 126 8.82 -10.20 7.97
CA CYS A 126 8.30 -10.22 9.34
C CYS A 126 7.11 -11.19 9.51
N GLY A 127 6.24 -11.28 8.50
CA GLY A 127 5.12 -12.23 8.51
C GLY A 127 5.48 -13.64 8.02
N ASN A 128 6.63 -13.85 7.36
CA ASN A 128 6.98 -15.11 6.70
C ASN A 128 8.46 -15.46 6.93
N ASN A 129 8.79 -15.85 8.14
CA ASN A 129 10.10 -16.32 8.55
C ASN A 129 9.97 -17.53 9.52
N PRO A 130 11.05 -18.25 9.84
CA PRO A 130 11.00 -19.42 10.71
C PRO A 130 10.38 -19.20 12.10
N ASN A 131 10.44 -17.96 12.61
CA ASN A 131 9.97 -17.59 13.94
C ASN A 131 8.65 -16.78 13.92
N ALA A 132 8.04 -16.60 12.74
CA ALA A 132 6.74 -15.94 12.64
C ALA A 132 5.67 -16.75 13.37
N ASP A 133 4.90 -16.09 14.23
CA ASP A 133 3.82 -16.67 15.02
C ASP A 133 2.41 -16.29 14.51
N GLY A 134 2.32 -15.40 13.54
CA GLY A 134 1.08 -14.88 12.96
C GLY A 134 0.44 -13.74 13.77
N TYR A 135 0.96 -13.41 14.94
CA TYR A 135 0.43 -12.36 15.82
C TYR A 135 1.36 -11.15 15.94
N ASN A 136 2.65 -11.42 16.09
CA ASN A 136 3.66 -10.38 16.29
C ASN A 136 4.47 -10.16 15.03
N PRO A 137 4.45 -8.94 14.45
CA PRO A 137 5.33 -8.61 13.34
C PRO A 137 6.77 -8.50 13.87
N GLY A 138 7.54 -9.56 13.72
CA GLY A 138 8.93 -9.58 14.16
C GLY A 138 9.72 -10.66 13.46
N ALA A 139 11.02 -10.45 13.42
CA ALA A 139 11.98 -11.46 13.06
C ALA A 139 13.12 -11.41 14.07
N PRO A 140 13.78 -12.54 14.40
CA PRO A 140 14.85 -12.56 15.42
C PRO A 140 15.96 -11.56 15.14
N GLU A 141 16.19 -11.33 13.86
CA GLU A 141 17.22 -10.41 13.39
C GLU A 141 16.84 -8.93 13.57
N ILE A 142 15.53 -8.62 13.61
CA ILE A 142 15.00 -7.25 13.57
C ILE A 142 14.51 -6.82 14.95
N GLY A 143 14.16 -7.77 15.82
CA GLY A 143 13.46 -7.52 17.08
C GLY A 143 11.94 -7.36 16.89
N PHE A 144 11.24 -7.11 18.00
CA PHE A 144 9.80 -6.83 17.97
C PHE A 144 9.53 -5.39 17.52
N TRP A 145 8.33 -5.13 17.03
CA TRP A 145 7.88 -3.82 16.52
C TRP A 145 8.20 -2.64 17.44
N GLU A 146 8.12 -2.84 18.75
CA GLU A 146 8.42 -1.81 19.76
C GLU A 146 9.90 -1.41 19.83
N SER A 147 10.79 -2.27 19.33
CA SER A 147 12.23 -2.07 19.32
C SER A 147 12.83 -2.10 17.90
N PHE A 148 12.01 -1.80 16.89
CA PHE A 148 12.44 -1.82 15.50
C PHE A 148 13.58 -0.82 15.26
N ASP A 149 14.80 -1.35 15.29
CA ASP A 149 16.02 -0.60 15.00
C ASP A 149 16.50 -0.94 13.58
N TYR A 150 16.30 0.02 12.68
CA TYR A 150 16.75 -0.12 11.30
C TYR A 150 18.27 -0.32 11.19
N ALA A 151 19.06 0.30 12.06
CA ALA A 151 20.51 0.11 12.10
C ALA A 151 20.88 -1.35 12.50
N ARG A 152 20.06 -1.96 13.35
CA ARG A 152 20.20 -3.37 13.72
C ARG A 152 19.85 -4.27 12.54
N LEU A 153 18.78 -3.95 11.81
CA LEU A 153 18.38 -4.64 10.59
C LEU A 153 19.52 -4.67 9.56
N LEU A 154 20.14 -3.54 9.29
CA LEU A 154 21.27 -3.45 8.35
C LEU A 154 22.49 -4.27 8.78
N LYS A 155 22.71 -4.46 10.10
CA LYS A 155 23.80 -5.28 10.64
C LYS A 155 23.57 -6.78 10.47
N THR A 156 22.32 -7.23 10.37
CA THR A 156 21.96 -8.65 10.24
C THR A 156 21.94 -9.13 8.79
N LEU A 157 21.90 -8.20 7.86
CA LEU A 157 22.13 -8.52 6.46
C LEU A 157 23.63 -8.77 6.24
N PRO A 158 24.02 -9.68 5.32
CA PRO A 158 25.40 -9.74 4.87
C PRO A 158 25.72 -8.39 4.22
N SER A 159 26.14 -7.44 5.05
CA SER A 159 26.35 -6.06 4.69
C SER A 159 27.47 -5.97 3.67
N ARG A 160 27.08 -5.74 2.41
CA ARG A 160 28.02 -5.16 1.47
C ARG A 160 28.18 -3.69 1.87
N PRO A 161 29.39 -3.17 2.03
CA PRO A 161 29.58 -1.74 2.25
C PRO A 161 28.84 -0.96 1.16
N GLY A 162 27.93 -0.06 1.54
CA GLY A 162 27.15 0.74 0.59
C GLY A 162 25.81 0.16 0.17
N MET A 163 25.31 -0.91 0.79
CA MET A 163 23.96 -1.43 0.52
C MET A 163 22.90 -0.35 0.78
N THR A 164 22.04 -0.11 -0.22
CA THR A 164 20.94 0.83 -0.10
C THR A 164 19.76 0.22 0.66
N TYR A 165 18.86 1.09 1.13
CA TYR A 165 17.61 0.65 1.80
C TYR A 165 16.77 -0.28 0.92
N THR A 166 16.68 0.00 -0.35
CA THR A 166 15.89 -0.74 -1.33
C THR A 166 16.52 -2.11 -1.64
N GLU A 167 17.85 -2.19 -1.65
CA GLU A 167 18.55 -3.47 -1.78
C GLU A 167 18.29 -4.36 -0.57
N ALA A 168 18.28 -3.78 0.64
CA ALA A 168 17.94 -4.49 1.87
C ALA A 168 16.49 -5.02 1.81
N ASP A 169 15.53 -4.19 1.40
CA ASP A 169 14.13 -4.60 1.26
C ASP A 169 13.95 -5.72 0.23
N ARG A 170 14.67 -5.65 -0.91
CA ARG A 170 14.67 -6.74 -1.90
C ARG A 170 15.22 -8.05 -1.34
N GLU A 171 16.30 -7.99 -0.55
CA GLU A 171 16.86 -9.20 0.08
C GLU A 171 15.89 -9.81 1.08
N PHE A 172 15.17 -9.00 1.87
CA PHE A 172 14.11 -9.50 2.75
C PHE A 172 12.95 -10.09 1.96
N SER A 173 12.52 -9.46 0.88
CA SER A 173 11.54 -10.03 -0.04
C SER A 173 11.98 -11.40 -0.54
N ARG A 174 13.23 -11.54 -0.96
CA ARG A 174 13.79 -12.81 -1.45
C ARG A 174 13.74 -13.90 -0.38
N ARG A 175 14.15 -13.58 0.84
CA ARG A 175 14.13 -14.53 1.99
C ARG A 175 12.71 -14.97 2.31
N ALA A 176 11.77 -14.02 2.37
CA ALA A 176 10.35 -14.33 2.60
C ALA A 176 9.79 -15.26 1.53
N TRP A 177 10.04 -14.97 0.25
CA TRP A 177 9.59 -15.82 -0.84
C TRP A 177 10.20 -17.23 -0.83
N VAL A 178 11.47 -17.35 -0.46
CA VAL A 178 12.10 -18.67 -0.25
C VAL A 178 11.37 -19.42 0.85
N TYR A 179 11.11 -18.76 1.99
CA TYR A 179 10.40 -19.38 3.11
C TYR A 179 8.99 -19.83 2.72
N ILE A 180 8.20 -18.96 2.08
CA ILE A 180 6.83 -19.27 1.60
C ILE A 180 6.83 -20.50 0.69
N ARG A 181 7.77 -20.59 -0.24
CA ARG A 181 7.85 -21.71 -1.21
C ARG A 181 8.29 -23.01 -0.56
N THR A 182 9.16 -22.93 0.44
CA THR A 182 9.69 -24.14 1.14
C THR A 182 8.78 -24.61 2.27
N HIS A 183 7.91 -23.72 2.80
CA HIS A 183 7.00 -24.02 3.92
C HIS A 183 5.55 -23.60 3.63
N PRO A 184 4.92 -24.07 2.54
CA PRO A 184 3.59 -23.60 2.15
C PRO A 184 2.51 -23.88 3.20
N GLY A 185 2.57 -25.03 3.87
CA GLY A 185 1.63 -25.37 4.95
C GLY A 185 1.73 -24.43 6.14
N ARG A 186 2.97 -24.04 6.53
CA ARG A 186 3.16 -23.08 7.61
C ARG A 186 2.71 -21.68 7.21
N THR A 187 2.96 -21.29 5.97
CA THR A 187 2.50 -19.98 5.45
C THR A 187 0.96 -19.85 5.54
N VAL A 188 0.23 -20.90 5.18
CA VAL A 188 -1.24 -20.89 5.31
C VAL A 188 -1.70 -20.80 6.77
N GLN A 189 -0.96 -21.39 7.71
CA GLN A 189 -1.27 -21.29 9.14
C GLN A 189 -1.01 -19.89 9.72
N LEU A 190 -0.14 -19.10 9.08
CA LEU A 190 0.21 -17.73 9.48
C LEU A 190 -0.75 -16.67 8.94
N LEU A 191 -1.68 -17.05 8.03
CA LEU A 191 -2.74 -16.18 7.49
C LEU A 191 -3.98 -16.20 8.37
#